data_f8a8c1d738a559251d2cf23017b76407
#
_entry.id   f8a8c1d738a559251d2cf23017b76407
#
_cell.length_a   1.000
_cell.length_b   1.000
_cell.length_c   1.000
_cell.angle_alpha   90.00
_cell.angle_beta   90.00
_cell.angle_gamma   90.00
#
_symmetry.space_group_name_H-M   'P 1'
#
loop_
_entity.id
_entity.type
_entity.pdbx_description
1 polymer ?
#
loop_
_entity_poly.entity_id
_entity_poly.type
_entity_poly.pdbx_seq_one_letter_code
_entity_poly.pdbx_strand_id
1 'polypeptide(L)'
;LALGERTWINPSPNAPNLWMARAYAGTVMLEGTTLSEGRGTTRPLELFGAPGLDARAHIAEMRALAPDWLAGCVLRECWFEPTFHKHAGKLCNGVHIHVEDPAHYAHAAFRPWRVQALAFKALRRLQPDYPLWRDFGYEYEHERLAIDLINGSPLLREWVDDANATPADLDALACPDEAAWLDTRRPFLR
;
A
#
# COMPACT_ATOMS: atom_id res chain seq x y z
N LEU A 1 8.20 -19.84 -9.32
CA LEU A 1 9.64 -20.03 -9.08
C LEU A 1 9.86 -20.19 -7.59
N ALA A 2 10.52 -21.27 -7.17
CA ALA A 2 10.88 -21.44 -5.76
C ALA A 2 11.87 -20.35 -5.34
N LEU A 3 11.81 -19.92 -4.09
CA LEU A 3 12.77 -19.01 -3.49
C LEU A 3 14.18 -19.61 -3.64
N GLY A 4 15.09 -18.89 -4.28
CA GLY A 4 16.47 -19.31 -4.48
C GLY A 4 16.80 -19.91 -5.84
N GLU A 5 15.83 -20.12 -6.73
CA GLU A 5 16.14 -20.59 -8.10
C GLU A 5 16.84 -19.54 -8.97
N ARG A 6 16.66 -18.27 -8.65
CA ARG A 6 17.31 -17.15 -9.35
C ARG A 6 17.74 -16.06 -8.38
N THR A 7 18.88 -15.45 -8.66
CA THR A 7 19.33 -14.26 -7.96
C THR A 7 18.39 -13.10 -8.27
N TRP A 8 18.03 -12.32 -7.24
CA TRP A 8 17.30 -11.08 -7.42
C TRP A 8 18.16 -10.07 -8.19
N ILE A 9 17.60 -9.50 -9.24
CA ILE A 9 18.20 -8.39 -9.99
C ILE A 9 17.24 -7.21 -9.85
N ASN A 10 17.74 -6.08 -9.34
CA ASN A 10 16.92 -4.91 -9.08
C ASN A 10 16.33 -4.35 -10.39
N PRO A 11 15.01 -4.38 -10.60
CA PRO A 11 14.39 -3.76 -11.77
C PRO A 11 14.41 -2.23 -11.70
N SER A 12 14.63 -1.67 -10.51
CA SER A 12 14.71 -0.23 -10.22
C SER A 12 15.61 -0.01 -9.00
N PRO A 13 16.24 1.17 -8.84
CA PRO A 13 16.99 1.50 -7.62
C PRO A 13 16.15 1.40 -6.34
N ASN A 14 14.84 1.59 -6.42
CA ASN A 14 13.91 1.44 -5.30
C ASN A 14 13.20 0.07 -5.25
N ALA A 15 13.76 -0.93 -5.93
CA ALA A 15 13.28 -2.31 -5.90
C ALA A 15 14.38 -3.27 -5.45
N PRO A 16 14.86 -3.16 -4.18
CA PRO A 16 16.09 -3.81 -3.74
C PRO A 16 15.96 -5.33 -3.52
N ASN A 17 14.75 -5.84 -3.34
CA ASN A 17 14.54 -7.23 -2.92
C ASN A 17 13.14 -7.76 -3.23
N LEU A 18 12.95 -9.06 -3.02
CA LEU A 18 11.67 -9.75 -3.22
C LEU A 18 10.58 -9.28 -2.25
N TRP A 19 10.95 -8.85 -1.05
CA TRP A 19 9.99 -8.40 -0.04
C TRP A 19 9.27 -7.14 -0.50
N MET A 20 10.04 -6.20 -1.02
CA MET A 20 9.48 -5.02 -1.67
C MET A 20 8.51 -5.41 -2.79
N ALA A 21 8.88 -6.35 -3.68
CA ALA A 21 8.00 -6.78 -4.76
C ALA A 21 6.69 -7.41 -4.28
N ARG A 22 6.70 -8.11 -3.13
CA ARG A 22 5.47 -8.62 -2.49
C ARG A 22 4.55 -7.50 -2.02
N ALA A 23 5.11 -6.47 -1.38
CA ALA A 23 4.34 -5.34 -0.89
C ALA A 23 3.89 -4.41 -2.02
N TYR A 24 4.65 -4.33 -3.12
CA TYR A 24 4.49 -3.35 -4.20
C TYR A 24 3.11 -3.38 -4.86
N ALA A 25 2.46 -4.54 -4.97
CA ALA A 25 1.11 -4.65 -5.51
C ALA A 25 0.05 -3.84 -4.73
N GLY A 26 0.39 -3.41 -3.51
CA GLY A 26 -0.40 -2.47 -2.72
C GLY A 26 0.29 -1.11 -2.61
N THR A 27 1.57 -1.09 -2.25
CA THR A 27 2.30 0.16 -1.95
C THR A 27 2.56 1.04 -3.17
N VAL A 28 2.40 0.53 -4.40
CA VAL A 28 2.38 1.36 -5.61
C VAL A 28 1.35 2.48 -5.52
N MET A 29 0.22 2.25 -4.87
CA MET A 29 -0.82 3.27 -4.68
C MET A 29 -0.38 4.48 -3.86
N LEU A 30 0.71 4.36 -3.08
CA LEU A 30 1.31 5.49 -2.38
C LEU A 30 1.76 6.60 -3.34
N GLU A 31 2.09 6.27 -4.58
CA GLU A 31 2.45 7.29 -5.59
C GLU A 31 1.31 8.27 -5.87
N GLY A 32 0.05 7.85 -5.68
CA GLY A 32 -1.12 8.72 -5.77
C GLY A 32 -1.41 9.52 -4.51
N THR A 33 -0.55 9.47 -3.50
CA THR A 33 -0.78 10.10 -2.19
C THR A 33 0.36 11.03 -1.79
N THR A 34 0.15 11.78 -0.72
CA THR A 34 1.17 12.62 -0.07
C THR A 34 2.04 11.84 0.91
N LEU A 35 1.68 10.61 1.27
CA LEU A 35 2.49 9.75 2.11
C LEU A 35 3.80 9.36 1.39
N SER A 36 4.91 9.41 2.11
CA SER A 36 6.18 8.90 1.61
C SER A 36 6.19 7.38 1.62
N GLU A 37 6.65 6.79 0.55
CA GLU A 37 6.97 5.37 0.40
C GLU A 37 8.45 5.05 0.74
N GLY A 38 9.11 5.96 1.45
CA GLY A 38 10.47 5.76 1.94
C GLY A 38 11.55 5.73 0.88
N ARG A 39 11.42 6.51 -0.20
CA ARG A 39 12.45 6.54 -1.26
C ARG A 39 13.79 7.02 -0.73
N GLY A 40 14.86 6.28 -1.10
CA GLY A 40 16.21 6.51 -0.63
C GLY A 40 16.50 5.97 0.78
N THR A 41 15.58 5.26 1.40
CA THR A 41 15.83 4.43 2.59
C THR A 41 16.29 3.03 2.18
N THR A 42 16.65 2.20 3.14
CA THR A 42 16.99 0.78 2.90
C THR A 42 15.77 -0.12 2.65
N ARG A 43 14.55 0.39 2.85
CA ARG A 43 13.28 -0.34 2.72
C ARG A 43 12.23 0.44 1.91
N PRO A 44 12.57 0.95 0.72
CA PRO A 44 11.61 1.68 -0.10
C PRO A 44 10.44 0.77 -0.49
N LEU A 45 9.22 1.33 -0.49
CA LEU A 45 7.98 0.63 -0.88
C LEU A 45 7.60 -0.57 0.02
N GLU A 46 8.34 -0.82 1.10
CA GLU A 46 7.96 -1.73 2.17
C GLU A 46 7.39 -0.95 3.37
N LEU A 47 7.56 0.37 3.39
CA LEU A 47 7.09 1.25 4.44
C LEU A 47 6.41 2.50 3.87
N PHE A 48 5.58 3.12 4.68
CA PHE A 48 4.94 4.39 4.34
C PHE A 48 4.77 5.25 5.60
N GLY A 49 4.72 6.57 5.41
CA GLY A 49 4.52 7.49 6.52
C GLY A 49 4.66 8.95 6.11
N ALA A 50 4.57 9.82 7.13
CA ALA A 50 4.70 11.26 6.98
C ALA A 50 5.19 11.90 8.29
N PRO A 51 5.70 13.14 8.26
CA PRO A 51 5.92 13.92 9.45
C PRO A 51 4.62 14.13 10.24
N GLY A 52 4.67 13.90 11.57
CA GLY A 52 3.52 14.12 12.44
C GLY A 52 2.43 13.04 12.40
N LEU A 53 2.62 11.95 11.67
CA LEU A 53 1.73 10.80 11.70
C LEU A 53 1.93 10.03 13.02
N ASP A 54 0.85 9.48 13.60
CA ASP A 54 0.91 8.53 14.72
C ASP A 54 0.73 7.11 14.20
N ALA A 55 1.84 6.43 13.93
CA ALA A 55 1.81 5.09 13.36
C ALA A 55 1.21 4.04 14.30
N ARG A 56 1.27 4.23 15.62
CA ARG A 56 0.66 3.31 16.58
C ARG A 56 -0.85 3.39 16.53
N ALA A 57 -1.39 4.62 16.59
CA ALA A 57 -2.82 4.84 16.41
C ALA A 57 -3.29 4.35 15.03
N HIS A 58 -2.50 4.58 13.99
CA HIS A 58 -2.80 4.14 12.63
C HIS A 58 -2.91 2.61 12.55
N ILE A 59 -1.93 1.85 13.05
CA ILE A 59 -1.95 0.39 13.08
C ILE A 59 -3.12 -0.12 13.93
N ALA A 60 -3.41 0.53 15.06
CA ALA A 60 -4.53 0.16 15.92
C ALA A 60 -5.87 0.31 15.19
N GLU A 61 -6.06 1.41 14.47
CA GLU A 61 -7.27 1.66 13.68
C GLU A 61 -7.40 0.66 12.51
N MET A 62 -6.31 0.34 11.81
CA MET A 62 -6.31 -0.70 10.78
C MET A 62 -6.77 -2.05 11.33
N ARG A 63 -6.26 -2.44 12.52
CA ARG A 63 -6.66 -3.69 13.18
C ARG A 63 -8.11 -3.68 13.64
N ALA A 64 -8.62 -2.54 14.07
CA ALA A 64 -10.01 -2.39 14.49
C ALA A 64 -10.98 -2.48 13.31
N LEU A 65 -10.61 -1.94 12.15
CA LEU A 65 -11.46 -1.90 10.97
C LEU A 65 -11.57 -3.26 10.25
N ALA A 66 -10.43 -3.91 9.97
CA ALA A 66 -10.43 -5.16 9.22
C ALA A 66 -9.20 -6.03 9.58
N PRO A 67 -9.20 -6.72 10.73
CA PRO A 67 -8.07 -7.55 11.15
C PRO A 67 -7.74 -8.66 10.15
N ASP A 68 -8.74 -9.22 9.48
CA ASP A 68 -8.56 -10.30 8.51
C ASP A 68 -7.80 -9.86 7.24
N TRP A 69 -7.88 -8.58 6.87
CA TRP A 69 -7.13 -8.04 5.74
C TRP A 69 -5.63 -7.92 6.02
N LEU A 70 -5.24 -7.99 7.30
CA LEU A 70 -3.85 -7.94 7.74
C LEU A 70 -3.22 -9.34 7.88
N ALA A 71 -3.96 -10.38 7.55
CA ALA A 71 -3.43 -11.73 7.57
C ALA A 71 -2.26 -11.90 6.58
N GLY A 72 -1.23 -12.62 7.01
CA GLY A 72 -0.07 -12.94 6.18
C GLY A 72 1.00 -11.84 6.11
N CYS A 73 0.89 -10.78 6.92
CA CYS A 73 1.95 -9.80 7.12
C CYS A 73 2.01 -9.33 8.58
N VAL A 74 3.09 -8.67 8.94
CA VAL A 74 3.21 -7.99 10.24
C VAL A 74 3.38 -6.49 10.01
N LEU A 75 2.58 -5.69 10.70
CA LEU A 75 2.71 -4.23 10.69
C LEU A 75 3.44 -3.77 11.96
N ARG A 76 4.46 -2.93 11.77
CA ARG A 76 5.24 -2.34 12.85
C ARG A 76 5.38 -0.84 12.64
N GLU A 77 5.36 -0.10 13.75
CA GLU A 77 5.81 1.29 13.75
C GLU A 77 7.26 1.39 13.30
N CYS A 78 7.56 2.39 12.49
CA CYS A 78 8.92 2.74 12.11
C CYS A 78 9.10 4.25 12.03
N TRP A 79 10.37 4.66 12.15
CA TRP A 79 10.81 6.03 11.89
C TRP A 79 11.81 6.00 10.76
N PHE A 80 11.67 6.92 9.81
CA PHE A 80 12.56 6.99 8.65
C PHE A 80 12.65 8.41 8.10
N GLU A 81 13.72 8.68 7.38
CA GLU A 81 13.94 9.93 6.67
C GLU A 81 14.16 9.61 5.18
N PRO A 82 13.22 9.96 4.28
CA PRO A 82 13.41 9.82 2.85
C PRO A 82 14.53 10.75 2.38
N THR A 83 15.37 10.27 1.46
CA THR A 83 16.47 11.12 0.93
C THR A 83 16.06 11.89 -0.33
N PHE A 84 14.96 11.51 -0.97
CA PHE A 84 14.40 12.24 -2.11
C PHE A 84 12.90 12.00 -2.23
N HIS A 85 12.25 12.78 -3.12
CA HIS A 85 10.80 12.77 -3.36
C HIS A 85 10.00 13.30 -2.15
N LYS A 86 8.90 12.63 -1.78
CA LYS A 86 7.99 13.11 -0.72
C LYS A 86 8.67 13.13 0.64
N HIS A 87 8.57 14.26 1.33
CA HIS A 87 9.13 14.51 2.65
C HIS A 87 10.65 14.31 2.76
N ALA A 88 11.40 14.48 1.67
CA ALA A 88 12.87 14.36 1.69
C ALA A 88 13.50 15.22 2.80
N GLY A 89 14.43 14.63 3.58
CA GLY A 89 15.10 15.29 4.69
C GLY A 89 14.22 15.57 5.90
N LYS A 90 13.02 14.98 5.99
CA LYS A 90 12.14 15.13 7.15
C LYS A 90 11.96 13.78 7.84
N LEU A 91 12.03 13.80 9.17
CA LEU A 91 11.72 12.61 9.96
C LEU A 91 10.23 12.28 9.87
N CYS A 92 9.93 11.11 9.32
CA CYS A 92 8.58 10.55 9.21
C CYS A 92 8.36 9.49 10.27
N ASN A 93 7.18 9.47 10.88
CA ASN A 93 6.66 8.30 11.58
C ASN A 93 5.75 7.53 10.63
N GLY A 94 5.80 6.22 10.65
CA GLY A 94 5.07 5.41 9.67
C GLY A 94 4.99 3.94 10.01
N VAL A 95 4.49 3.19 9.04
CA VAL A 95 4.24 1.75 9.15
C VAL A 95 5.16 1.00 8.21
N HIS A 96 5.84 -0.03 8.72
CA HIS A 96 6.57 -1.01 7.93
C HIS A 96 5.73 -2.28 7.78
N ILE A 97 5.55 -2.72 6.54
CA ILE A 97 4.83 -3.95 6.18
C ILE A 97 5.86 -5.07 6.03
N HIS A 98 5.95 -5.94 7.03
CA HIS A 98 6.87 -7.06 7.04
C HIS A 98 6.27 -8.27 6.33
N VAL A 99 6.94 -8.73 5.28
CA VAL A 99 6.55 -9.91 4.47
C VAL A 99 7.75 -10.82 4.18
N GLU A 100 8.84 -10.66 4.93
CA GLU A 100 10.08 -11.39 4.75
C GLU A 100 10.13 -12.71 5.55
N ASP A 101 9.60 -12.70 6.77
CA ASP A 101 9.73 -13.83 7.70
C ASP A 101 8.71 -14.93 7.37
N PRO A 102 9.15 -16.15 7.03
CA PRO A 102 8.25 -17.28 6.77
C PRO A 102 7.34 -17.65 7.95
N ALA A 103 7.72 -17.30 9.19
CA ALA A 103 6.89 -17.54 10.36
C ALA A 103 5.65 -16.62 10.40
N HIS A 104 5.69 -15.50 9.71
CA HIS A 104 4.65 -14.47 9.74
C HIS A 104 4.06 -14.17 8.37
N TYR A 105 4.80 -14.43 7.29
CA TYR A 105 4.33 -14.22 5.93
C TYR A 105 3.56 -15.44 5.43
N ALA A 106 2.31 -15.22 5.04
CA ALA A 106 1.48 -16.24 4.40
C ALA A 106 1.03 -15.77 3.02
N HIS A 107 1.68 -16.27 1.96
CA HIS A 107 1.43 -15.85 0.58
C HIS A 107 -0.05 -15.96 0.18
N ALA A 108 -0.72 -17.02 0.58
CA ALA A 108 -2.13 -17.23 0.26
C ALA A 108 -3.08 -16.28 0.99
N ALA A 109 -2.65 -15.73 2.14
CA ALA A 109 -3.46 -14.83 2.96
C ALA A 109 -3.13 -13.35 2.72
N PHE A 110 -1.90 -13.02 2.34
CA PHE A 110 -1.46 -11.64 2.17
C PHE A 110 -2.19 -10.96 1.00
N ARG A 111 -2.85 -9.84 1.30
CA ARG A 111 -3.63 -9.03 0.37
C ARG A 111 -3.06 -7.62 0.32
N PRO A 112 -1.95 -7.37 -0.40
CA PRO A 112 -1.22 -6.09 -0.35
C PRO A 112 -2.09 -4.89 -0.72
N TRP A 113 -2.98 -5.02 -1.72
CA TRP A 113 -3.90 -3.96 -2.10
C TRP A 113 -4.87 -3.61 -0.96
N ARG A 114 -5.49 -4.63 -0.30
CA ARG A 114 -6.38 -4.40 0.85
C ARG A 114 -5.65 -3.80 2.04
N VAL A 115 -4.43 -4.25 2.32
CA VAL A 115 -3.59 -3.66 3.39
C VAL A 115 -3.38 -2.16 3.14
N GLN A 116 -3.06 -1.78 1.91
CA GLN A 116 -2.82 -0.38 1.58
C GLN A 116 -4.12 0.44 1.55
N ALA A 117 -5.19 -0.11 1.01
CA ALA A 117 -6.53 0.53 1.05
C ALA A 117 -6.97 0.79 2.50
N LEU A 118 -6.78 -0.20 3.37
CA LEU A 118 -7.08 -0.09 4.79
C LEU A 118 -6.25 0.98 5.49
N ALA A 119 -4.96 1.10 5.11
CA ALA A 119 -4.09 2.15 5.62
C ALA A 119 -4.61 3.55 5.25
N PHE A 120 -5.07 3.75 4.03
CA PHE A 120 -5.67 5.02 3.61
C PHE A 120 -6.96 5.33 4.38
N LYS A 121 -7.83 4.32 4.52
CA LYS A 121 -9.08 4.45 5.28
C LYS A 121 -8.84 4.79 6.74
N ALA A 122 -7.91 4.09 7.40
CA ALA A 122 -7.54 4.36 8.79
C ALA A 122 -7.00 5.77 8.97
N LEU A 123 -6.15 6.25 8.05
CA LEU A 123 -5.65 7.62 8.09
C LEU A 123 -6.78 8.64 7.95
N ARG A 124 -7.69 8.45 6.99
CA ARG A 124 -8.83 9.34 6.77
C ARG A 124 -9.73 9.43 8.00
N ARG A 125 -9.93 8.31 8.71
CA ARG A 125 -10.73 8.29 9.95
C ARG A 125 -10.05 9.00 11.11
N LEU A 126 -8.73 8.82 11.26
CA LEU A 126 -7.95 9.45 12.33
C LEU A 126 -7.70 10.93 12.07
N GLN A 127 -7.52 11.30 10.82
CA GLN A 127 -7.19 12.66 10.39
C GLN A 127 -8.02 13.03 9.16
N PRO A 128 -9.31 13.40 9.34
CA PRO A 128 -10.22 13.67 8.22
C PRO A 128 -9.73 14.76 7.25
N ASP A 129 -9.03 15.76 7.78
CA ASP A 129 -8.52 16.91 7.02
C ASP A 129 -7.12 16.67 6.42
N TYR A 130 -6.52 15.49 6.64
CA TYR A 130 -5.20 15.20 6.07
C TYR A 130 -5.25 15.23 4.54
N PRO A 131 -4.37 15.99 3.86
CA PRO A 131 -4.36 16.11 2.39
C PRO A 131 -3.77 14.84 1.76
N LEU A 132 -4.51 13.72 1.85
CA LEU A 132 -4.03 12.40 1.47
C LEU A 132 -3.71 12.29 -0.03
N TRP A 133 -4.59 12.81 -0.88
CA TRP A 133 -4.46 12.62 -2.32
C TRP A 133 -3.53 13.64 -2.96
N ARG A 134 -2.66 13.18 -3.85
CA ARG A 134 -1.83 14.07 -4.69
C ARG A 134 -2.70 14.78 -5.71
N ASP A 135 -2.62 16.09 -5.70
CA ASP A 135 -3.32 16.96 -6.65
C ASP A 135 -2.32 17.59 -7.62
N PHE A 136 -1.69 16.78 -8.46
CA PHE A 136 -0.86 17.22 -9.59
C PHE A 136 -0.71 16.08 -10.61
N GLY A 137 -0.37 16.45 -11.86
CA GLY A 137 -0.29 15.52 -12.97
C GLY A 137 0.56 14.28 -12.69
N TYR A 138 0.08 13.13 -13.13
CA TYR A 138 0.76 11.84 -13.03
C TYR A 138 1.02 11.30 -14.45
N GLU A 139 2.28 11.02 -14.75
CA GLU A 139 2.73 10.67 -16.09
C GLU A 139 2.33 11.78 -17.10
N TYR A 140 1.45 11.49 -18.04
CA TYR A 140 0.98 12.42 -19.06
C TYR A 140 -0.49 12.84 -18.85
N GLU A 141 -1.07 12.52 -17.70
CA GLU A 141 -2.45 12.81 -17.35
C GLU A 141 -2.52 13.95 -16.33
N HIS A 142 -3.39 14.95 -16.56
CA HIS A 142 -3.52 16.15 -15.76
C HIS A 142 -4.95 16.42 -15.27
N GLU A 143 -5.94 15.65 -15.72
CA GLU A 143 -7.34 15.84 -15.37
C GLU A 143 -7.82 14.93 -14.25
N ARG A 144 -7.21 13.74 -14.15
CA ARG A 144 -7.56 12.75 -13.14
C ARG A 144 -6.51 12.68 -12.05
N LEU A 145 -6.94 12.39 -10.83
CA LEU A 145 -6.01 12.17 -9.73
C LEU A 145 -5.15 10.92 -9.96
N ALA A 146 -3.89 11.00 -9.56
CA ALA A 146 -2.93 9.91 -9.71
C ALA A 146 -3.45 8.60 -9.08
N ILE A 147 -4.12 8.68 -7.92
CA ILE A 147 -4.69 7.48 -7.26
C ILE A 147 -5.74 6.79 -8.13
N ASP A 148 -6.59 7.56 -8.83
CA ASP A 148 -7.64 7.01 -9.68
C ASP A 148 -7.05 6.32 -10.92
N LEU A 149 -5.93 6.84 -11.43
CA LEU A 149 -5.18 6.23 -12.54
C LEU A 149 -4.50 4.92 -12.11
N ILE A 150 -3.80 4.94 -10.98
CA ILE A 150 -3.05 3.78 -10.47
C ILE A 150 -4.01 2.66 -10.06
N ASN A 151 -5.13 3.01 -9.44
CA ASN A 151 -6.15 2.03 -9.05
C ASN A 151 -7.02 1.58 -10.24
N GLY A 152 -7.03 2.32 -11.35
CA GLY A 152 -7.85 2.06 -12.53
C GLY A 152 -9.28 2.64 -12.44
N SER A 153 -9.68 3.18 -11.30
CA SER A 153 -10.98 3.81 -11.08
C SER A 153 -10.97 4.71 -9.85
N PRO A 154 -11.93 5.64 -9.69
CA PRO A 154 -12.06 6.46 -8.48
C PRO A 154 -12.64 5.71 -7.28
N LEU A 155 -13.14 4.50 -7.44
CA LEU A 155 -13.89 3.76 -6.42
C LEU A 155 -13.13 3.57 -5.11
N LEU A 156 -11.82 3.32 -5.18
CA LEU A 156 -11.00 3.21 -3.97
C LEU A 156 -10.95 4.53 -3.20
N ARG A 157 -10.70 5.63 -3.90
CA ARG A 157 -10.65 6.96 -3.29
C ARG A 157 -11.99 7.35 -2.68
N GLU A 158 -13.07 7.14 -3.41
CA GLU A 158 -14.44 7.41 -2.96
C GLU A 158 -14.78 6.57 -1.73
N TRP A 159 -14.43 5.29 -1.71
CA TRP A 159 -14.58 4.44 -0.54
C TRP A 159 -13.75 4.93 0.66
N VAL A 160 -12.52 5.38 0.44
CA VAL A 160 -11.67 5.91 1.51
C VAL A 160 -12.28 7.18 2.11
N ASP A 161 -12.79 8.07 1.28
CA ASP A 161 -13.29 9.38 1.69
C ASP A 161 -14.73 9.34 2.25
N ASP A 162 -15.50 8.30 1.96
CA ASP A 162 -16.85 8.11 2.54
C ASP A 162 -16.75 7.63 4.00
N ALA A 163 -17.07 8.48 4.96
CA ALA A 163 -17.02 8.16 6.39
C ALA A 163 -17.87 6.93 6.80
N ASN A 164 -18.91 6.59 6.02
CA ASN A 164 -19.83 5.49 6.32
C ASN A 164 -19.44 4.17 5.65
N ALA A 165 -18.60 4.21 4.62
CA ALA A 165 -18.20 3.02 3.89
C ALA A 165 -17.34 2.07 4.76
N THR A 166 -17.69 0.80 4.72
CA THR A 166 -17.09 -0.28 5.51
C THR A 166 -16.14 -1.14 4.67
N PRO A 167 -15.29 -1.97 5.29
CA PRO A 167 -14.50 -2.96 4.55
C PRO A 167 -15.33 -3.90 3.68
N ALA A 168 -16.54 -4.28 4.11
CA ALA A 168 -17.42 -5.13 3.32
C ALA A 168 -17.88 -4.46 2.02
N ASP A 169 -18.05 -3.15 2.01
CA ASP A 169 -18.40 -2.40 0.80
C ASP A 169 -17.26 -2.44 -0.22
N LEU A 170 -16.01 -2.32 0.23
CA LEU A 170 -14.85 -2.45 -0.67
C LEU A 170 -14.69 -3.88 -1.20
N ASP A 171 -14.93 -4.90 -0.37
CA ASP A 171 -14.94 -6.30 -0.83
C ASP A 171 -16.02 -6.55 -1.88
N ALA A 172 -17.21 -5.97 -1.70
CA ALA A 172 -18.28 -6.08 -2.68
C ALA A 172 -17.91 -5.46 -4.04
N LEU A 173 -17.10 -4.40 -4.04
CA LEU A 173 -16.57 -3.78 -5.26
C LEU A 173 -15.45 -4.60 -5.90
N ALA A 174 -14.53 -5.14 -5.09
CA ALA A 174 -13.30 -5.78 -5.57
C ALA A 174 -13.49 -7.27 -5.95
N CYS A 175 -14.30 -8.02 -5.22
CA CYS A 175 -14.42 -9.47 -5.41
C CYS A 175 -14.89 -9.90 -6.83
N PRO A 176 -15.82 -9.20 -7.50
CA PRO A 176 -16.18 -9.54 -8.88
C PRO A 176 -15.01 -9.41 -9.86
N ASP A 177 -14.22 -8.34 -9.74
CA ASP A 177 -13.05 -8.10 -10.60
C ASP A 177 -11.95 -9.12 -10.32
N GLU A 178 -11.71 -9.47 -9.07
CA GLU A 178 -10.76 -10.52 -8.68
C GLU A 178 -11.16 -11.89 -9.29
N ALA A 179 -12.44 -12.23 -9.22
CA ALA A 179 -12.94 -13.48 -9.80
C ALA A 179 -12.78 -13.49 -11.33
N ALA A 180 -13.17 -12.42 -12.00
CA ALA A 180 -13.02 -12.27 -13.46
C ALA A 180 -11.55 -12.34 -13.89
N TRP A 181 -10.65 -11.73 -13.13
CA TRP A 181 -9.21 -11.78 -13.40
C TRP A 181 -8.62 -13.19 -13.20
N LEU A 182 -9.06 -13.92 -12.19
CA LEU A 182 -8.63 -15.31 -11.98
C LEU A 182 -8.93 -16.18 -13.20
N ASP A 183 -10.09 -16.01 -13.81
CA ASP A 183 -10.47 -16.74 -15.02
C ASP A 183 -9.67 -16.26 -16.25
N THR A 184 -9.54 -14.96 -16.41
CA THR A 184 -8.81 -14.35 -17.55
C THR A 184 -7.34 -14.76 -17.56
N ARG A 185 -6.66 -14.82 -16.42
CA ARG A 185 -5.23 -15.15 -16.33
C ARG A 185 -4.93 -16.63 -16.41
N ARG A 186 -5.92 -17.52 -16.16
CA ARG A 186 -5.73 -18.98 -16.07
C ARG A 186 -4.98 -19.58 -17.25
N PRO A 187 -5.23 -19.22 -18.51
CA PRO A 187 -4.51 -19.78 -19.67
C PRO A 187 -3.01 -19.40 -19.70
N PHE A 188 -2.61 -18.38 -18.98
CA PHE A 188 -1.23 -17.85 -18.97
C PHE A 188 -0.41 -18.34 -17.75
N LEU A 189 -1.05 -19.05 -16.82
CA LEU A 189 -0.37 -19.63 -15.66
C LEU A 189 0.19 -21.00 -16.04
N ARG A 190 1.46 -21.25 -15.66
CA ARG A 190 2.15 -22.54 -15.84
C ARG A 190 2.16 -23.33 -14.57
#